data_46433a78ef8308b60d887355cd09dfcd
#
_entry.id   46433a78ef8308b60d887355cd09dfcd
#
_cell.length_a   1.000
_cell.length_b   1.000
_cell.length_c   1.000
_cell.angle_alpha   90.00
_cell.angle_beta   90.00
_cell.angle_gamma   90.00
#
_symmetry.space_group_name_H-M   'P 1'
#
loop_
_entity.id
_entity.type
_entity.pdbx_description
1 polymer ?
#
loop_
_entity_poly.entity_id
_entity_poly.type
_entity_poly.pdbx_seq_one_letter_code
_entity_poly.pdbx_strand_id
1 'polypeptide(L)' 'HTDNHYRELFVRSVKSVAYALNNVVIKCYTGMASPACVAVDELFGDMMLGSLAGDDTIIIVTYNEQDSESLTRELKNLLA' A
#
# COMPACT_ATOMS: atom_id res chain seq x y z
N HIS A 1 -8.73 14.15 -11.30
CA HIS A 1 -7.45 14.51 -10.73
C HIS A 1 -6.64 13.26 -10.41
N THR A 2 -5.33 13.31 -10.58
CA THR A 2 -4.47 12.15 -10.48
C THR A 2 -4.56 11.45 -9.10
N ASP A 3 -4.52 12.23 -8.03
CA ASP A 3 -4.59 11.67 -6.68
C ASP A 3 -5.89 10.93 -6.43
N ASN A 4 -7.01 11.49 -6.89
CA ASN A 4 -8.30 10.84 -6.72
C ASN A 4 -8.37 9.51 -7.48
N HIS A 5 -7.77 9.47 -8.66
CA HIS A 5 -7.72 8.24 -9.44
C HIS A 5 -7.00 7.13 -8.69
N TYR A 6 -5.82 7.45 -8.11
CA TYR A 6 -5.05 6.45 -7.38
C TYR A 6 -5.72 6.04 -6.08
N ARG A 7 -6.37 6.98 -5.40
CA ARG A 7 -7.12 6.66 -4.18
C ARG A 7 -8.26 5.69 -4.48
N GLU A 8 -9.02 5.95 -5.53
CA GLU A 8 -10.11 5.07 -5.94
C GLU A 8 -9.60 3.70 -6.34
N LEU A 9 -8.50 3.66 -7.06
CA LEU A 9 -7.89 2.39 -7.47
C LEU A 9 -7.48 1.56 -6.25
N PHE A 10 -6.87 2.22 -5.26
CA PHE A 10 -6.47 1.56 -4.04
C PHE A 10 -7.68 0.97 -3.30
N VAL A 11 -8.72 1.77 -3.14
CA VAL A 11 -9.92 1.33 -2.39
C VAL A 11 -10.57 0.13 -3.07
N ARG A 12 -10.61 0.10 -4.41
CA ARG A 12 -11.23 -1.01 -5.13
C ARG A 12 -10.38 -2.28 -5.11
N SER A 13 -9.08 -2.14 -4.89
CA SER A 13 -8.15 -3.26 -5.07
C SER A 13 -7.74 -3.94 -3.76
N VAL A 14 -7.84 -3.23 -2.64
CA VAL A 14 -7.21 -3.64 -1.38
C VAL A 14 -8.24 -4.17 -0.40
N LYS A 15 -7.90 -5.28 0.25
CA LYS A 15 -8.74 -5.91 1.27
C LYS A 15 -8.30 -5.51 2.67
N SER A 16 -6.99 -5.52 2.94
CA SER A 16 -6.48 -5.25 4.28
C SER A 16 -5.04 -4.78 4.23
N VAL A 17 -4.61 -4.12 5.30
CA VAL A 17 -3.26 -3.62 5.46
C VAL A 17 -2.78 -3.96 6.88
N ALA A 18 -1.57 -4.46 6.99
CA ALA A 18 -0.94 -4.72 8.28
C ALA A 18 0.57 -4.52 8.16
N TYR A 19 1.25 -4.42 9.28
CA TYR A 19 2.71 -4.28 9.24
C TYR A 19 3.35 -5.10 10.36
N ALA A 20 4.63 -5.41 10.15
CA ALA A 20 5.49 -6.03 11.15
C ALA A 20 6.89 -5.46 10.93
N LEU A 21 7.46 -4.86 11.99
CA LEU A 21 8.78 -4.26 11.91
C LEU A 21 8.84 -3.26 10.75
N ASN A 22 9.75 -3.45 9.80
CA ASN A 22 9.90 -2.52 8.67
C ASN A 22 9.22 -3.04 7.40
N ASN A 23 8.24 -3.93 7.53
CA ASN A 23 7.49 -4.46 6.40
C ASN A 23 6.01 -4.12 6.54
N VAL A 24 5.42 -3.64 5.44
CA VAL A 24 3.98 -3.43 5.36
C VAL A 24 3.44 -4.43 4.34
N VAL A 25 2.39 -5.15 4.72
CA VAL A 25 1.78 -6.15 3.85
C VAL A 25 0.37 -5.72 3.51
N ILE A 26 0.09 -5.62 2.22
CA ILE A 26 -1.22 -5.23 1.72
C ILE A 26 -1.82 -6.45 1.01
N LYS A 27 -3.00 -6.88 1.49
CA LYS A 27 -3.72 -7.97 0.82
C LYS A 27 -4.74 -7.37 -0.12
N CYS A 28 -4.77 -7.90 -1.34
CA CYS A 28 -5.61 -7.38 -2.42
C CYS A 28 -6.54 -8.47 -2.92
N TYR A 29 -7.53 -8.06 -3.70
CA TYR A 29 -8.34 -9.01 -4.45
C TYR A 29 -7.48 -9.67 -5.52
N THR A 30 -7.85 -10.87 -5.95
CA THR A 30 -7.08 -11.65 -6.91
C THR A 30 -6.75 -10.83 -8.14
N GLY A 31 -5.48 -10.81 -8.52
CA GLY A 31 -5.02 -10.10 -9.71
C GLY A 31 -4.88 -8.60 -9.55
N MET A 32 -5.16 -8.05 -8.35
CA MET A 32 -5.21 -6.59 -8.16
C MET A 32 -3.98 -6.01 -7.48
N ALA A 33 -2.98 -6.84 -7.14
CA ALA A 33 -1.82 -6.33 -6.41
C ALA A 33 -1.01 -5.34 -7.25
N SER A 34 -0.77 -5.64 -8.52
CA SER A 34 0.04 -4.75 -9.36
C SER A 34 -0.57 -3.35 -9.52
N PRO A 35 -1.85 -3.20 -9.90
CA PRO A 35 -2.43 -1.86 -9.97
C PRO A 35 -2.49 -1.15 -8.62
N ALA A 36 -2.76 -1.89 -7.53
CA ALA A 36 -2.75 -1.29 -6.20
C ALA A 36 -1.35 -0.81 -5.83
N CYS A 37 -0.32 -1.56 -6.21
CA CYS A 37 1.07 -1.19 -5.94
C CYS A 37 1.43 0.11 -6.64
N VAL A 38 1.00 0.28 -7.90
CA VAL A 38 1.21 1.54 -8.62
C VAL A 38 0.58 2.69 -7.86
N ALA A 39 -0.66 2.51 -7.37
CA ALA A 39 -1.34 3.55 -6.61
C ALA A 39 -0.57 3.92 -5.35
N VAL A 40 -0.10 2.92 -4.61
CA VAL A 40 0.65 3.17 -3.37
C VAL A 40 1.96 3.89 -3.65
N ASP A 41 2.67 3.45 -4.69
CA ASP A 41 3.93 4.11 -5.07
C ASP A 41 3.72 5.58 -5.42
N GLU A 42 2.63 5.89 -6.11
CA GLU A 42 2.33 7.28 -6.50
C GLU A 42 1.91 8.12 -5.30
N LEU A 43 1.13 7.55 -4.39
CA LEU A 43 0.60 8.31 -3.26
C LEU A 43 1.60 8.44 -2.11
N PHE A 44 2.41 7.41 -1.87
CA PHE A 44 3.22 7.32 -0.66
C PHE A 44 4.67 6.86 -0.92
N GLY A 45 5.15 7.03 -2.15
CA GLY A 45 6.50 6.55 -2.50
C GLY A 45 7.61 7.08 -1.59
N ASP A 46 7.45 8.29 -1.06
CA ASP A 46 8.45 8.90 -0.20
C ASP A 46 8.56 8.22 1.17
N MET A 47 7.56 7.44 1.55
CA MET A 47 7.50 6.79 2.86
C MET A 47 8.09 5.37 2.84
N MET A 48 8.62 4.93 1.72
CA MET A 48 9.08 3.55 1.57
C MET A 48 10.40 3.46 0.82
N LEU A 49 11.17 2.40 1.10
CA LEU A 49 12.37 2.08 0.34
C LEU A 49 12.00 1.45 -1.00
N GLY A 50 10.98 0.62 -1.02
CA GLY A 50 10.55 -0.05 -2.22
C GLY A 50 9.35 -0.94 -1.97
N SER A 51 8.79 -1.47 -3.04
CA SER A 51 7.62 -2.31 -2.97
C SER A 51 7.69 -3.42 -4.02
N LEU A 52 6.98 -4.51 -3.75
CA LEU A 52 6.94 -5.66 -4.64
C LEU A 52 5.53 -6.23 -4.61
N ALA A 53 4.94 -6.40 -5.79
CA ALA A 53 3.59 -6.92 -5.92
C ALA A 53 3.59 -8.33 -6.49
N GLY A 54 2.86 -9.23 -5.83
CA GLY A 54 2.52 -10.54 -6.37
C GLY A 54 1.17 -10.49 -7.05
N ASP A 55 0.40 -11.56 -6.93
CA ASP A 55 -0.95 -11.59 -7.50
C ASP A 55 -1.97 -10.86 -6.63
N ASP A 56 -1.98 -11.17 -5.33
CA ASP A 56 -2.95 -10.63 -4.38
C ASP A 56 -2.29 -10.03 -3.14
N THR A 57 -0.98 -9.85 -3.15
CA THR A 57 -0.25 -9.37 -1.99
C THR A 57 0.84 -8.41 -2.42
N ILE A 58 0.97 -7.31 -1.69
CA ILE A 58 2.05 -6.34 -1.88
C ILE A 58 2.90 -6.34 -0.62
N ILE A 59 4.22 -6.36 -0.78
CA ILE A 59 5.15 -6.21 0.33
C ILE A 59 5.89 -4.89 0.13
N ILE A 60 5.83 -4.05 1.15
CA ILE A 60 6.52 -2.75 1.14
C ILE A 60 7.59 -2.79 2.22
N VAL A 61 8.80 -2.37 1.87
CA VAL A 61 9.88 -2.23 2.83
C VAL A 61 10.02 -0.75 3.16
N THR A 62 9.95 -0.42 4.45
CA THR A 62 10.11 0.94 4.93
C THR A 62 11.48 1.10 5.58
N TYR A 63 11.79 2.33 6.02
CA TYR A 63 13.08 2.65 6.61
C TYR A 63 13.20 2.15 8.06
N ASN A 64 12.07 2.05 8.76
CA ASN A 64 12.06 1.62 10.16
C ASN A 64 10.62 1.28 10.56
N GLU A 65 10.45 0.80 11.80
CA GLU A 65 9.13 0.39 12.28
C GLU A 65 8.16 1.56 12.38
N GLN A 66 8.65 2.73 12.75
CA GLN A 66 7.79 3.91 12.85
C GLN A 66 7.22 4.28 11.48
N ASP A 67 8.02 4.18 10.45
CA ASP A 67 7.55 4.45 9.09
C ASP A 67 6.52 3.43 8.65
N SER A 68 6.70 2.15 9.03
CA SER A 68 5.70 1.12 8.74
C SER A 68 4.37 1.45 9.41
N GLU A 69 4.40 1.86 10.67
CA GLU A 69 3.19 2.21 11.41
C GLU A 69 2.50 3.41 10.76
N SER A 70 3.28 4.44 10.44
CA SER A 70 2.72 5.66 9.81
C SER A 70 2.09 5.35 8.46
N LEU A 71 2.80 4.59 7.63
CA LEU A 71 2.28 4.23 6.31
C LEU A 71 1.02 3.39 6.44
N THR A 72 1.03 2.40 7.34
CA THR A 72 -0.14 1.55 7.56
C THR A 72 -1.35 2.38 7.96
N ARG A 73 -1.16 3.37 8.84
CA ARG A 73 -2.24 4.26 9.27
C ARG A 73 -2.80 5.05 8.09
N GLU A 74 -1.91 5.61 7.26
CA GLU A 74 -2.35 6.36 6.08
C GLU A 74 -3.12 5.48 5.11
N LEU A 75 -2.64 4.26 4.88
CA LEU A 75 -3.31 3.33 3.97
C LEU A 75 -4.67 2.90 4.52
N LYS A 76 -4.76 2.63 5.82
CA LYS A 76 -6.04 2.27 6.42
C LYS A 76 -7.03 3.42 6.37
N ASN A 77 -6.55 4.66 6.48
CA ASN A 77 -7.42 5.83 6.35
C ASN A 77 -8.07 5.91 4.98
N LEU A 78 -7.37 5.47 3.93
CA LEU A 78 -7.97 5.44 2.59
C LEU A 78 -9.12 4.45 2.51
N LEU A 79 -9.06 3.37 3.28
CA LEU A 79 -10.09 2.33 3.26
C LEU A 79 -11.29 2.65 4.16
N ALA A 80 -11.13 3.60 5.07
CA ALA A 80 -12.14 3.94 6.06
C ALA A 80 -13.34 4.68 5.45
#